data_590b03a929c068b748bd42093199a3ba
#
_entry.id   590b03a929c068b748bd42093199a3ba
#
_cell.length_a   1.000
_cell.length_b   1.000
_cell.length_c   1.000
_cell.angle_alpha   90.00
_cell.angle_beta   90.00
_cell.angle_gamma   90.00
#
_symmetry.space_group_name_H-M   'P 1'
#
loop_
_entity.id
_entity.type
_entity.pdbx_description
1 polymer ?
#
loop_
_entity_poly.entity_id
_entity_poly.type
_entity_poly.pdbx_seq_one_letter_code
_entity_poly.pdbx_strand_id
1 'polypeptide(L)'
;MRKLALSDEILMQIEKPARYIGNELNSVVKDDTSQIRFAMCFPDVYEIGMSHLGIQILYDMFNRREDTWCERVYSPWPDLHKIMKEQNIPLFGLESQEPIKNFDFVGLTLQYEMCYTNILQILDLAQIPLLSADRGDEDPIILGGGPCSYNPEPIADFFDCFYIGEGETQYDTFLNLYKSMRASGQYSRKAFLHEAAKIEGIYVPSLYEVHYKEDGTIAAFTPVYDDIPETIKKQVDMDLTGSVYPEKPVVPFIKATQDRVVLEIQRGCIRGCRFCQAGMIYRPNREKGVKRLKELAQTMLASTGYEEISLSSLSSSDYSDLEELINFLIEECDKKHVNISLPSLRIDAFSLDIMQKVQDIKKSSLTFAPEAGSQRLRNVINKGLTVDNILTGSHDAFVGGWNKVKLYFMLGLPTETEEDMRAIPELANEIAALYYDTVPKEQRNGKCQITISTSFFVPKPFTPFQWATMLDPSDYLARAKIVNDHVKEQLNHKSIRYNWHEADVTVLEGILARGDRKISKAILYVYEHGEFFDAWSEFFHYDLWLEAFAACGIDIDFYTKRARSDDEIFPWDFIDVGVTKAFMLREWKTALSETVTPNCRMRCSECGARQFGGGVCFENQN
;
A
#
# COMPACT_ATOMS: atom_id res chain seq x y z
N MET A 1 -22.98 19.53 21.70
CA MET A 1 -21.86 19.54 20.74
C MET A 1 -20.58 19.49 21.54
N ARG A 2 -19.66 18.59 21.24
CA ARG A 2 -18.32 18.61 21.84
C ARG A 2 -17.61 19.90 21.42
N LYS A 3 -16.78 20.43 22.31
CA LYS A 3 -15.96 21.60 22.01
C LYS A 3 -14.86 21.17 21.04
N LEU A 4 -14.70 21.87 19.92
CA LEU A 4 -13.61 21.61 18.99
C LEU A 4 -12.26 21.95 19.63
N ALA A 5 -11.22 21.21 19.29
CA ALA A 5 -9.85 21.47 19.71
C ALA A 5 -9.33 22.79 19.11
N LEU A 6 -9.75 23.11 17.87
CA LEU A 6 -9.40 24.34 17.16
C LEU A 6 -10.50 25.40 17.35
N SER A 7 -10.09 26.64 17.58
CA SER A 7 -11.02 27.79 17.61
C SER A 7 -11.51 28.13 16.20
N ASP A 8 -12.65 28.82 16.11
CA ASP A 8 -13.19 29.34 14.85
C ASP A 8 -12.19 30.26 14.12
N GLU A 9 -11.39 31.02 14.88
CA GLU A 9 -10.35 31.88 14.31
C GLU A 9 -9.26 31.07 13.58
N ILE A 10 -8.86 29.93 14.12
CA ILE A 10 -7.88 29.03 13.48
C ILE A 10 -8.52 28.35 12.27
N LEU A 11 -9.76 27.85 12.41
CA LEU A 11 -10.46 27.18 11.32
C LEU A 11 -10.67 28.10 10.10
N MET A 12 -10.76 29.41 10.29
CA MET A 12 -10.87 30.40 9.22
C MET A 12 -9.53 30.73 8.52
N GLN A 13 -8.39 30.32 9.10
CA GLN A 13 -7.05 30.61 8.58
C GLN A 13 -6.44 29.46 7.78
N ILE A 14 -7.04 28.27 7.87
CA ILE A 14 -6.48 27.05 7.29
C ILE A 14 -7.27 26.56 6.07
N GLU A 15 -6.60 25.84 5.20
CA GLU A 15 -7.24 25.16 4.09
C GLU A 15 -8.10 23.99 4.58
N LYS A 16 -9.29 23.87 4.03
CA LYS A 16 -10.19 22.73 4.26
C LYS A 16 -10.38 22.39 5.76
N PRO A 17 -10.92 23.30 6.57
CA PRO A 17 -11.12 23.07 8.01
C PRO A 17 -11.94 21.82 8.32
N ALA A 18 -12.75 21.34 7.37
CA ALA A 18 -13.51 20.09 7.50
C ALA A 18 -12.64 18.83 7.70
N ARG A 19 -11.33 18.89 7.43
CA ARG A 19 -10.37 17.83 7.75
C ARG A 19 -10.26 17.56 9.26
N TYR A 20 -10.59 18.53 10.11
CA TYR A 20 -10.21 18.56 11.52
C TYR A 20 -11.37 18.67 12.50
N ILE A 21 -12.61 18.76 12.02
CA ILE A 21 -13.79 18.98 12.87
C ILE A 21 -14.48 17.71 13.36
N GLY A 22 -14.22 16.55 12.72
CA GLY A 22 -14.87 15.28 13.07
C GLY A 22 -16.40 15.32 12.91
N ASN A 23 -17.09 14.38 13.57
CA ASN A 23 -18.57 14.29 13.63
C ASN A 23 -19.22 13.93 12.27
N GLU A 24 -18.49 13.22 11.42
CA GLU A 24 -18.99 12.71 10.16
C GLU A 24 -20.07 11.63 10.36
N LEU A 25 -20.90 11.43 9.34
CA LEU A 25 -21.91 10.37 9.34
C LEU A 25 -21.23 9.00 9.57
N ASN A 26 -21.81 8.19 10.45
CA ASN A 26 -21.31 6.88 10.87
C ASN A 26 -20.02 6.90 11.71
N SER A 27 -19.49 8.07 12.11
CA SER A 27 -18.42 8.10 13.10
C SER A 27 -18.92 7.59 14.47
N VAL A 28 -18.04 6.89 15.19
CA VAL A 28 -18.38 6.27 16.47
C VAL A 28 -17.91 7.15 17.63
N VAL A 29 -18.84 7.63 18.40
CA VAL A 29 -18.57 8.40 19.62
C VAL A 29 -19.01 7.59 20.82
N LYS A 30 -18.08 7.35 21.77
CA LYS A 30 -18.34 6.66 23.03
C LYS A 30 -18.22 7.61 24.20
N ASP A 31 -18.66 7.15 25.35
CA ASP A 31 -18.48 7.88 26.62
C ASP A 31 -17.06 7.67 27.14
N ASP A 32 -16.58 8.59 28.02
CA ASP A 32 -15.23 8.57 28.62
C ASP A 32 -14.97 7.36 29.55
N THR A 33 -15.89 6.42 29.61
CA THR A 33 -15.77 5.18 30.40
C THR A 33 -15.04 4.05 29.66
N SER A 34 -14.64 4.26 28.41
CA SER A 34 -13.85 3.27 27.65
C SER A 34 -12.51 3.01 28.37
N GLN A 35 -12.17 1.72 28.53
CA GLN A 35 -10.97 1.30 29.26
C GLN A 35 -9.71 1.41 28.41
N ILE A 36 -9.86 1.44 27.10
CA ILE A 36 -8.77 1.56 26.11
C ILE A 36 -9.11 2.67 25.13
N ARG A 37 -8.22 3.65 25.02
CA ARG A 37 -8.26 4.71 24.02
C ARG A 37 -7.23 4.44 22.93
N PHE A 38 -7.66 4.36 21.69
CA PHE A 38 -6.80 4.04 20.54
C PHE A 38 -6.89 5.12 19.47
N ALA A 39 -5.76 5.77 19.14
CA ALA A 39 -5.65 6.68 18.02
C ALA A 39 -5.21 5.89 16.77
N MET A 40 -6.09 5.78 15.77
CA MET A 40 -5.78 5.19 14.47
C MET A 40 -5.30 6.28 13.53
N CYS A 41 -3.99 6.36 13.33
CA CYS A 41 -3.33 7.42 12.58
C CYS A 41 -3.00 6.99 11.16
N PHE A 42 -3.28 7.87 10.21
CA PHE A 42 -2.78 7.76 8.84
C PHE A 42 -1.77 8.88 8.57
N PRO A 43 -0.50 8.56 8.21
CA PRO A 43 0.54 9.56 8.05
C PRO A 43 0.47 10.30 6.69
N ASP A 44 -0.70 10.79 6.35
CA ASP A 44 -0.99 11.67 5.22
C ASP A 44 -2.29 12.42 5.50
N VAL A 45 -2.73 13.26 4.56
CA VAL A 45 -3.92 14.09 4.72
C VAL A 45 -5.21 13.28 4.81
N TYR A 46 -6.23 13.92 5.40
CA TYR A 46 -7.58 13.37 5.59
C TYR A 46 -8.16 12.70 4.32
N GLU A 47 -8.05 13.34 3.14
CA GLU A 47 -8.66 12.85 1.90
C GLU A 47 -8.06 11.52 1.43
N ILE A 48 -6.77 11.29 1.70
CA ILE A 48 -6.09 10.03 1.40
C ILE A 48 -6.44 8.99 2.45
N GLY A 49 -6.32 9.34 3.74
CA GLY A 49 -6.59 8.43 4.83
C GLY A 49 -8.05 7.96 4.90
N MET A 50 -9.02 8.84 4.65
CA MET A 50 -10.45 8.48 4.57
C MET A 50 -10.78 7.51 3.43
N SER A 51 -9.92 7.49 2.40
CA SER A 51 -10.05 6.57 1.26
C SER A 51 -9.46 5.18 1.54
N HIS A 52 -8.76 5.00 2.66
CA HIS A 52 -7.99 3.79 2.94
C HIS A 52 -8.85 2.74 3.65
N LEU A 53 -9.17 1.65 2.94
CA LEU A 53 -10.04 0.57 3.44
C LEU A 53 -9.52 -0.09 4.73
N GLY A 54 -8.22 -0.30 4.85
CA GLY A 54 -7.62 -0.94 6.03
C GLY A 54 -7.90 -0.17 7.33
N ILE A 55 -7.85 1.17 7.28
CA ILE A 55 -8.25 2.01 8.43
C ILE A 55 -9.73 1.83 8.76
N GLN A 56 -10.59 1.82 7.74
CA GLN A 56 -12.04 1.65 7.96
C GLN A 56 -12.36 0.30 8.61
N ILE A 57 -11.67 -0.76 8.20
CA ILE A 57 -11.82 -2.10 8.80
C ILE A 57 -11.37 -2.09 10.27
N LEU A 58 -10.18 -1.59 10.56
CA LEU A 58 -9.63 -1.56 11.93
C LEU A 58 -10.42 -0.63 12.85
N TYR A 59 -10.83 0.54 12.34
CA TYR A 59 -11.68 1.48 13.07
C TYR A 59 -13.02 0.84 13.48
N ASP A 60 -13.69 0.16 12.54
CA ASP A 60 -14.94 -0.56 12.80
C ASP A 60 -14.72 -1.73 13.79
N MET A 61 -13.65 -2.51 13.58
CA MET A 61 -13.30 -3.65 14.42
C MET A 61 -13.07 -3.23 15.88
N PHE A 62 -12.24 -2.23 16.11
CA PHE A 62 -11.94 -1.75 17.47
C PHE A 62 -13.16 -1.12 18.13
N ASN A 63 -13.99 -0.39 17.38
CA ASN A 63 -15.19 0.23 17.92
C ASN A 63 -16.35 -0.74 18.18
N ARG A 64 -16.31 -1.97 17.64
CA ARG A 64 -17.24 -3.05 18.03
C ARG A 64 -16.96 -3.59 19.45
N ARG A 65 -15.75 -3.41 19.96
CA ARG A 65 -15.43 -3.74 21.34
C ARG A 65 -16.07 -2.71 22.28
N GLU A 66 -16.75 -3.18 23.35
CA GLU A 66 -17.37 -2.29 24.34
C GLU A 66 -16.34 -1.51 25.17
N ASP A 67 -15.15 -2.12 25.39
CA ASP A 67 -14.08 -1.60 26.23
C ASP A 67 -13.05 -0.71 25.49
N THR A 68 -13.17 -0.56 24.18
CA THR A 68 -12.21 0.18 23.35
C THR A 68 -12.89 1.30 22.59
N TRP A 69 -12.31 2.49 22.61
CA TRP A 69 -12.70 3.60 21.74
C TRP A 69 -11.58 3.96 20.80
N CYS A 70 -11.80 3.69 19.51
CA CYS A 70 -10.86 4.01 18.44
C CYS A 70 -11.27 5.31 17.76
N GLU A 71 -10.32 6.23 17.61
CA GLU A 71 -10.49 7.54 17.00
C GLU A 71 -9.54 7.71 15.82
N ARG A 72 -9.96 8.46 14.80
CA ARG A 72 -9.17 8.70 13.59
C ARG A 72 -8.28 9.93 13.75
N VAL A 73 -7.08 9.84 13.19
CA VAL A 73 -6.10 10.94 13.17
C VAL A 73 -5.41 10.98 11.81
N TYR A 74 -5.19 12.16 11.27
CA TYR A 74 -4.49 12.38 10.00
C TYR A 74 -3.39 13.42 10.19
N SER A 75 -2.35 13.37 9.32
CA SER A 75 -1.30 14.39 9.31
C SER A 75 -1.90 15.77 9.00
N PRO A 76 -1.70 16.77 9.88
CA PRO A 76 -2.11 18.14 9.58
C PRO A 76 -1.35 18.71 8.40
N TRP A 77 -2.08 19.40 7.51
CA TRP A 77 -1.46 20.13 6.40
C TRP A 77 -0.50 21.22 6.91
N PRO A 78 0.49 21.65 6.13
CA PRO A 78 1.53 22.58 6.61
C PRO A 78 1.03 23.88 7.24
N ASP A 79 -0.12 24.39 6.80
CA ASP A 79 -0.73 25.60 7.39
C ASP A 79 -1.18 25.38 8.85
N LEU A 80 -1.88 24.27 9.10
CA LEU A 80 -2.28 23.92 10.47
C LEU A 80 -1.07 23.46 11.29
N HIS A 81 -0.14 22.69 10.71
CA HIS A 81 1.10 22.31 11.39
C HIS A 81 1.81 23.52 11.98
N LYS A 82 2.00 24.56 11.19
CA LYS A 82 2.63 25.81 11.64
C LYS A 82 1.90 26.44 12.82
N ILE A 83 0.59 26.57 12.73
CA ILE A 83 -0.25 27.15 13.81
C ILE A 83 -0.16 26.32 15.09
N MET A 84 -0.22 24.97 14.95
CA MET A 84 -0.11 24.06 16.11
C MET A 84 1.24 24.20 16.81
N LYS A 85 2.34 24.31 16.07
CA LYS A 85 3.69 24.53 16.64
C LYS A 85 3.79 25.90 17.32
N GLU A 86 3.32 26.98 16.68
CA GLU A 86 3.39 28.36 17.21
C GLU A 86 2.52 28.55 18.45
N GLN A 87 1.36 27.90 18.52
CA GLN A 87 0.41 28.06 19.62
C GLN A 87 0.44 26.91 20.63
N ASN A 88 1.36 25.94 20.44
CA ASN A 88 1.48 24.76 21.29
C ASN A 88 0.18 23.95 21.43
N ILE A 89 -0.55 23.78 20.32
CA ILE A 89 -1.79 22.99 20.26
C ILE A 89 -1.40 21.54 19.99
N PRO A 90 -1.74 20.59 20.89
CA PRO A 90 -1.40 19.18 20.68
C PRO A 90 -2.32 18.56 19.61
N LEU A 91 -1.81 17.56 18.87
CA LEU A 91 -2.60 16.78 17.93
C LEU A 91 -3.68 15.96 18.66
N PHE A 92 -4.85 15.87 18.06
CA PHE A 92 -6.06 15.36 18.68
C PHE A 92 -6.80 14.34 17.81
N GLY A 93 -7.59 13.48 18.47
CA GLY A 93 -8.52 12.55 17.80
C GLY A 93 -9.73 13.28 17.21
N LEU A 94 -10.21 12.86 16.05
CA LEU A 94 -11.34 13.52 15.39
C LEU A 94 -12.66 13.35 16.14
N GLU A 95 -12.88 12.22 16.80
CA GLU A 95 -14.13 11.92 17.47
C GLU A 95 -14.27 12.64 18.82
N SER A 96 -13.24 12.64 19.64
CA SER A 96 -13.25 13.30 20.97
C SER A 96 -12.80 14.74 20.94
N GLN A 97 -11.93 15.10 20.00
CA GLN A 97 -11.19 16.36 19.96
C GLN A 97 -10.19 16.50 21.14
N GLU A 98 -9.79 15.38 21.74
CA GLU A 98 -8.82 15.33 22.84
C GLU A 98 -7.41 15.01 22.33
N PRO A 99 -6.36 15.50 23.03
CA PRO A 99 -4.97 15.21 22.68
C PRO A 99 -4.67 13.71 22.69
N ILE A 100 -4.12 13.18 21.58
CA ILE A 100 -3.80 11.75 21.47
C ILE A 100 -2.66 11.30 22.38
N LYS A 101 -1.88 12.20 22.94
CA LYS A 101 -0.93 11.93 24.00
C LYS A 101 -1.56 11.26 25.22
N ASN A 102 -2.84 11.51 25.47
CA ASN A 102 -3.58 10.99 26.62
C ASN A 102 -4.22 9.61 26.34
N PHE A 103 -3.99 9.04 25.14
CA PHE A 103 -4.52 7.73 24.76
C PHE A 103 -3.58 6.62 25.22
N ASP A 104 -4.06 5.38 25.22
CA ASP A 104 -3.26 4.20 25.55
C ASP A 104 -2.38 3.76 24.37
N PHE A 105 -2.91 3.90 23.15
CA PHE A 105 -2.25 3.49 21.92
C PHE A 105 -2.33 4.57 20.85
N VAL A 106 -1.24 4.72 20.09
CA VAL A 106 -1.19 5.45 18.83
C VAL A 106 -0.73 4.47 17.74
N GLY A 107 -1.68 3.99 16.95
CA GLY A 107 -1.43 3.07 15.85
C GLY A 107 -1.26 3.83 14.54
N LEU A 108 -0.13 3.62 13.85
CA LEU A 108 0.22 4.27 12.60
C LEU A 108 0.18 3.27 11.45
N THR A 109 -0.55 3.60 10.38
CA THR A 109 -0.60 2.75 9.20
C THR A 109 0.55 3.09 8.25
N LEU A 110 1.36 2.09 7.91
CA LEU A 110 2.59 2.24 7.13
C LEU A 110 2.34 1.76 5.70
N GLN A 111 1.81 2.66 4.85
CA GLN A 111 1.37 2.31 3.50
C GLN A 111 2.40 2.62 2.42
N TYR A 112 3.24 3.62 2.64
CA TYR A 112 4.22 4.11 1.70
C TYR A 112 5.43 4.70 2.42
N GLU A 113 6.63 4.36 2.01
CA GLU A 113 7.87 4.76 2.69
C GLU A 113 8.09 6.28 2.68
N MET A 114 7.61 6.98 1.65
CA MET A 114 7.71 8.44 1.57
C MET A 114 6.83 9.19 2.58
N CYS A 115 6.09 8.48 3.42
CA CYS A 115 5.33 9.06 4.54
C CYS A 115 6.06 8.93 5.89
N TYR A 116 7.30 8.48 5.93
CA TYR A 116 8.01 8.25 7.20
C TYR A 116 8.27 9.54 7.99
N THR A 117 8.54 10.66 7.33
CA THR A 117 8.65 11.97 7.98
C THR A 117 7.32 12.45 8.58
N ASN A 118 6.19 12.09 7.97
CA ASN A 118 4.86 12.40 8.53
C ASN A 118 4.56 11.63 9.83
N ILE A 119 5.20 10.49 10.04
CA ILE A 119 5.13 9.76 11.31
C ILE A 119 5.72 10.63 12.43
N LEU A 120 6.90 11.21 12.18
CA LEU A 120 7.54 12.11 13.14
C LEU A 120 6.73 13.38 13.35
N GLN A 121 6.11 13.93 12.29
CA GLN A 121 5.17 15.04 12.40
C GLN A 121 4.00 14.73 13.34
N ILE A 122 3.39 13.56 13.22
CA ILE A 122 2.27 13.14 14.09
C ILE A 122 2.74 13.04 15.54
N LEU A 123 3.89 12.40 15.80
CA LEU A 123 4.42 12.24 17.15
C LEU A 123 4.81 13.59 17.79
N ASP A 124 5.49 14.44 17.04
CA ASP A 124 5.92 15.77 17.51
C ASP A 124 4.73 16.68 17.80
N LEU A 125 3.75 16.77 16.90
CA LEU A 125 2.52 17.54 17.13
C LEU A 125 1.68 16.95 18.28
N ALA A 126 1.72 15.65 18.48
CA ALA A 126 1.09 15.02 19.63
C ALA A 126 1.87 15.23 20.93
N GLN A 127 3.06 15.85 20.89
CA GLN A 127 3.95 16.03 22.05
C GLN A 127 4.37 14.69 22.69
N ILE A 128 4.58 13.69 21.88
CA ILE A 128 5.08 12.35 22.24
C ILE A 128 6.56 12.29 21.87
N PRO A 129 7.46 11.76 22.71
CA PRO A 129 8.87 11.62 22.36
C PRO A 129 9.05 10.85 21.06
N LEU A 130 9.88 11.37 20.13
CA LEU A 130 10.07 10.78 18.81
C LEU A 130 10.70 9.39 18.92
N LEU A 131 11.75 9.26 19.72
CA LEU A 131 12.44 7.99 19.92
C LEU A 131 11.72 7.13 20.98
N SER A 132 11.56 5.85 20.68
CA SER A 132 10.92 4.89 21.59
C SER A 132 11.68 4.75 22.92
N ALA A 133 13.00 4.93 22.89
CA ALA A 133 13.86 4.87 24.08
C ALA A 133 13.60 5.98 25.11
N ASP A 134 13.02 7.10 24.67
CA ASP A 134 12.76 8.27 25.52
C ASP A 134 11.34 8.26 26.14
N ARG A 135 10.51 7.23 25.84
CA ARG A 135 9.13 7.11 26.34
C ARG A 135 9.05 6.40 27.68
N GLY A 136 8.23 6.96 28.56
CA GLY A 136 7.92 6.39 29.87
C GLY A 136 6.61 5.60 29.91
N ASP A 137 6.23 5.15 31.11
CA ASP A 137 5.02 4.35 31.35
C ASP A 137 3.70 5.11 31.09
N GLU A 138 3.75 6.45 31.14
CA GLU A 138 2.59 7.33 30.92
C GLU A 138 2.40 7.75 29.47
N ASP A 139 3.41 7.52 28.60
CA ASP A 139 3.27 7.79 27.17
C ASP A 139 2.47 6.67 26.48
N PRO A 140 1.69 6.97 25.42
CA PRO A 140 0.99 5.92 24.68
C PRO A 140 1.97 4.93 24.02
N ILE A 141 1.55 3.70 23.85
CA ILE A 141 2.27 2.69 23.05
C ILE A 141 2.16 3.06 21.57
N ILE A 142 3.29 3.23 20.89
CA ILE A 142 3.34 3.54 19.46
C ILE A 142 3.47 2.25 18.67
N LEU A 143 2.44 1.96 17.89
CA LEU A 143 2.28 0.72 17.14
C LEU A 143 2.27 0.99 15.64
N GLY A 144 3.11 0.28 14.86
CA GLY A 144 3.13 0.32 13.40
C GLY A 144 2.45 -0.90 12.77
N GLY A 145 1.79 -0.72 11.63
CA GLY A 145 1.23 -1.82 10.83
C GLY A 145 1.00 -1.43 9.38
N GLY A 146 0.83 -2.40 8.49
CA GLY A 146 0.66 -2.17 7.07
C GLY A 146 1.81 -2.71 6.21
N PRO A 147 1.81 -2.51 4.88
CA PRO A 147 2.78 -3.15 3.99
C PRO A 147 4.23 -2.74 4.22
N CYS A 148 4.53 -1.53 4.68
CA CYS A 148 5.90 -1.14 4.98
C CYS A 148 6.43 -1.76 6.29
N SER A 149 5.57 -2.28 7.16
CA SER A 149 5.99 -3.00 8.37
C SER A 149 6.66 -4.34 8.07
N TYR A 150 6.64 -4.80 6.82
CA TYR A 150 7.41 -5.97 6.39
C TYR A 150 8.93 -5.70 6.25
N ASN A 151 9.35 -4.44 6.26
CA ASN A 151 10.69 -4.02 6.61
C ASN A 151 10.62 -2.85 7.61
N PRO A 152 10.45 -3.11 8.91
CA PRO A 152 10.26 -2.06 9.90
C PRO A 152 11.58 -1.38 10.32
N GLU A 153 12.73 -1.94 9.97
CA GLU A 153 14.04 -1.53 10.47
C GLU A 153 14.37 -0.05 10.20
N PRO A 154 14.05 0.55 9.02
CA PRO A 154 14.35 1.98 8.80
C PRO A 154 13.69 2.95 9.78
N ILE A 155 12.59 2.52 10.42
CA ILE A 155 11.81 3.35 11.35
C ILE A 155 11.69 2.70 12.75
N ALA A 156 12.46 1.66 13.01
CA ALA A 156 12.37 0.87 14.24
C ALA A 156 12.58 1.71 15.52
N ASP A 157 13.45 2.73 15.48
CA ASP A 157 13.76 3.59 16.62
C ASP A 157 12.57 4.48 17.05
N PHE A 158 11.58 4.69 16.18
CA PHE A 158 10.41 5.53 16.43
C PHE A 158 9.20 4.75 16.97
N PHE A 159 9.23 3.42 16.94
CA PHE A 159 8.11 2.55 17.32
C PHE A 159 8.42 1.70 18.55
N ASP A 160 7.40 1.48 19.37
CA ASP A 160 7.47 0.52 20.46
C ASP A 160 7.26 -0.91 19.96
N CYS A 161 6.35 -1.10 19.03
CA CYS A 161 6.12 -2.38 18.40
C CYS A 161 5.49 -2.24 17.00
N PHE A 162 5.55 -3.34 16.24
CA PHE A 162 4.89 -3.49 14.94
C PHE A 162 3.99 -4.71 14.93
N TYR A 163 2.86 -4.59 14.25
CA TYR A 163 1.99 -5.70 13.92
C TYR A 163 2.26 -6.14 12.48
N ILE A 164 2.67 -7.39 12.29
CA ILE A 164 3.02 -7.96 11.00
C ILE A 164 1.89 -8.84 10.49
N GLY A 165 1.16 -8.37 9.49
CA GLY A 165 0.07 -9.11 8.85
C GLY A 165 -1.29 -8.43 8.94
N GLU A 166 -2.34 -9.25 8.93
CA GLU A 166 -3.73 -8.82 8.90
C GLU A 166 -4.27 -8.67 10.33
N GLY A 167 -4.78 -7.48 10.64
CA GLY A 167 -5.13 -7.07 12.00
C GLY A 167 -6.30 -7.83 12.63
N GLU A 168 -7.12 -8.49 11.82
CA GLU A 168 -8.32 -9.19 12.28
C GLU A 168 -8.03 -10.39 13.20
N THR A 169 -6.78 -10.84 13.29
CA THR A 169 -6.43 -12.09 13.98
C THR A 169 -6.01 -11.93 15.45
N GLN A 170 -5.09 -11.02 15.79
CA GLN A 170 -4.42 -10.97 17.10
C GLN A 170 -4.66 -9.68 17.92
N TYR A 171 -5.30 -8.67 17.37
CA TYR A 171 -5.52 -7.42 18.13
C TYR A 171 -6.34 -7.62 19.40
N ASP A 172 -7.30 -8.54 19.41
CA ASP A 172 -8.05 -8.85 20.63
C ASP A 172 -7.15 -9.42 21.72
N THR A 173 -6.22 -10.31 21.38
CA THR A 173 -5.22 -10.86 22.31
C THR A 173 -4.32 -9.75 22.84
N PHE A 174 -3.83 -8.86 21.97
CA PHE A 174 -2.96 -7.76 22.32
C PHE A 174 -3.62 -6.73 23.26
N LEU A 175 -4.84 -6.29 22.94
CA LEU A 175 -5.60 -5.35 23.75
C LEU A 175 -6.05 -5.97 25.10
N ASN A 176 -6.40 -7.25 25.12
CA ASN A 176 -6.75 -7.95 26.35
C ASN A 176 -5.54 -8.14 27.28
N LEU A 177 -4.35 -8.38 26.72
CA LEU A 177 -3.10 -8.38 27.50
C LEU A 177 -2.89 -7.03 28.20
N TYR A 178 -2.95 -5.92 27.47
CA TYR A 178 -2.81 -4.58 28.02
C TYR A 178 -3.80 -4.34 29.16
N LYS A 179 -5.08 -4.59 28.91
CA LYS A 179 -6.16 -4.42 29.88
C LYS A 179 -5.91 -5.24 31.16
N SER A 180 -5.51 -6.51 31.02
CA SER A 180 -5.25 -7.38 32.18
C SER A 180 -4.07 -6.92 33.02
N MET A 181 -2.99 -6.45 32.38
CA MET A 181 -1.82 -5.93 33.08
C MET A 181 -2.12 -4.62 33.81
N ARG A 182 -2.90 -3.72 33.20
CA ARG A 182 -3.38 -2.48 33.86
C ARG A 182 -4.26 -2.80 35.06
N ALA A 183 -5.21 -3.71 34.92
CA ALA A 183 -6.14 -4.10 35.98
C ALA A 183 -5.44 -4.79 37.17
N SER A 184 -4.41 -5.59 36.92
CA SER A 184 -3.64 -6.28 37.96
C SER A 184 -2.56 -5.41 38.65
N GLY A 185 -2.31 -4.18 38.14
CA GLY A 185 -1.23 -3.32 38.62
C GLY A 185 0.17 -3.80 38.23
N GLN A 186 0.28 -4.73 37.28
CA GLN A 186 1.56 -5.27 36.79
C GLN A 186 2.07 -4.53 35.55
N TYR A 187 1.35 -3.50 35.10
CA TYR A 187 1.75 -2.73 33.92
C TYR A 187 2.98 -1.90 34.21
N SER A 188 3.99 -2.07 33.39
CA SER A 188 4.98 -1.07 33.00
C SER A 188 5.16 -1.21 31.49
N ARG A 189 5.57 -0.15 30.79
CA ARG A 189 5.84 -0.19 29.35
C ARG A 189 6.75 -1.37 28.99
N LYS A 190 7.86 -1.52 29.72
CA LYS A 190 8.82 -2.60 29.47
C LYS A 190 8.22 -3.99 29.68
N ALA A 191 7.44 -4.21 30.75
CA ALA A 191 6.81 -5.50 31.02
C ALA A 191 5.72 -5.82 29.97
N PHE A 192 4.92 -4.83 29.58
CA PHE A 192 3.92 -5.01 28.55
C PHE A 192 4.55 -5.37 27.20
N LEU A 193 5.57 -4.63 26.75
CA LEU A 193 6.26 -4.89 25.49
C LEU A 193 6.93 -6.26 25.47
N HIS A 194 7.50 -6.71 26.59
CA HIS A 194 8.09 -8.04 26.71
C HIS A 194 7.03 -9.15 26.53
N GLU A 195 5.88 -9.03 27.19
CA GLU A 195 4.80 -10.01 27.05
C GLU A 195 4.11 -9.91 25.67
N ALA A 196 3.95 -8.71 25.14
CA ALA A 196 3.38 -8.49 23.81
C ALA A 196 4.21 -9.14 22.69
N ALA A 197 5.54 -9.12 22.80
CA ALA A 197 6.45 -9.75 21.83
C ALA A 197 6.27 -11.28 21.70
N LYS A 198 5.60 -11.93 22.66
CA LYS A 198 5.25 -13.36 22.62
C LYS A 198 3.98 -13.64 21.82
N ILE A 199 3.21 -12.61 21.49
CA ILE A 199 2.03 -12.72 20.63
C ILE A 199 2.50 -12.87 19.18
N GLU A 200 2.01 -13.87 18.45
CA GLU A 200 2.37 -14.06 17.05
C GLU A 200 2.06 -12.80 16.23
N GLY A 201 2.99 -12.37 15.41
CA GLY A 201 2.88 -11.18 14.56
C GLY A 201 3.30 -9.87 15.24
N ILE A 202 3.62 -9.87 16.51
CA ILE A 202 4.12 -8.66 17.20
C ILE A 202 5.65 -8.65 17.18
N TYR A 203 6.22 -7.60 16.62
CA TYR A 203 7.65 -7.30 16.63
C TYR A 203 7.92 -6.10 17.54
N VAL A 204 8.80 -6.25 18.52
CA VAL A 204 9.23 -5.20 19.45
C VAL A 204 10.72 -4.91 19.23
N PRO A 205 11.09 -3.84 18.50
CA PRO A 205 12.47 -3.59 18.08
C PRO A 205 13.50 -3.56 19.21
N SER A 206 13.12 -3.03 20.38
CA SER A 206 14.00 -2.93 21.55
C SER A 206 14.39 -4.28 22.17
N LEU A 207 13.73 -5.36 21.77
CA LEU A 207 14.02 -6.73 22.24
C LEU A 207 14.92 -7.52 21.29
N TYR A 208 15.49 -6.86 20.26
CA TYR A 208 16.39 -7.49 19.28
C TYR A 208 17.65 -6.67 19.05
N GLU A 209 18.77 -7.36 18.92
CA GLU A 209 20.06 -6.80 18.53
C GLU A 209 20.41 -7.16 17.09
N VAL A 210 20.85 -6.17 16.33
CA VAL A 210 21.33 -6.34 14.97
C VAL A 210 22.85 -6.30 14.97
N HIS A 211 23.48 -7.39 14.58
CA HIS A 211 24.95 -7.50 14.49
C HIS A 211 25.38 -7.29 13.04
N TYR A 212 26.36 -6.43 12.82
CA TYR A 212 26.88 -6.10 11.49
C TYR A 212 28.28 -6.70 11.28
N LYS A 213 28.57 -7.08 10.02
CA LYS A 213 29.93 -7.42 9.58
C LYS A 213 30.74 -6.14 9.29
N GLU A 214 32.04 -6.30 9.05
CA GLU A 214 32.93 -5.18 8.70
C GLU A 214 32.51 -4.44 7.41
N ASP A 215 31.89 -5.16 6.46
CA ASP A 215 31.39 -4.60 5.20
C ASP A 215 30.03 -3.89 5.33
N GLY A 216 29.48 -3.82 6.54
CA GLY A 216 28.19 -3.20 6.84
C GLY A 216 26.96 -4.08 6.62
N THR A 217 27.12 -5.29 6.08
CA THR A 217 26.00 -6.25 5.94
C THR A 217 25.64 -6.88 7.30
N ILE A 218 24.42 -7.38 7.44
CA ILE A 218 23.96 -8.01 8.68
C ILE A 218 24.64 -9.37 8.85
N ALA A 219 25.23 -9.58 10.03
CA ALA A 219 25.81 -10.85 10.46
C ALA A 219 24.76 -11.73 11.15
N ALA A 220 23.94 -11.13 12.02
CA ALA A 220 22.88 -11.81 12.75
C ALA A 220 21.82 -10.80 13.23
N PHE A 221 20.63 -11.31 13.46
CA PHE A 221 19.51 -10.64 14.10
C PHE A 221 19.06 -11.53 15.26
N THR A 222 19.26 -11.10 16.50
CA THR A 222 19.09 -11.97 17.68
C THR A 222 18.18 -11.34 18.73
N PRO A 223 17.26 -12.11 19.34
CA PRO A 223 16.50 -11.64 20.49
C PRO A 223 17.42 -11.44 21.70
N VAL A 224 17.09 -10.43 22.53
CA VAL A 224 17.82 -10.12 23.78
C VAL A 224 17.53 -11.13 24.89
N TYR A 225 16.36 -11.78 24.84
CA TYR A 225 15.91 -12.74 25.85
C TYR A 225 15.54 -14.07 25.20
N ASP A 226 15.81 -15.19 25.89
CA ASP A 226 15.58 -16.56 25.40
C ASP A 226 14.10 -16.90 25.16
N ASP A 227 13.17 -16.18 25.78
CA ASP A 227 11.72 -16.38 25.66
C ASP A 227 11.07 -15.51 24.57
N ILE A 228 11.86 -14.73 23.84
CA ILE A 228 11.41 -13.92 22.70
C ILE A 228 11.66 -14.68 21.40
N PRO A 229 10.67 -14.74 20.47
CA PRO A 229 10.81 -15.46 19.20
C PRO A 229 11.94 -14.94 18.32
N GLU A 230 12.76 -15.82 17.73
CA GLU A 230 13.77 -15.44 16.72
C GLU A 230 13.15 -14.95 15.40
N THR A 231 11.94 -15.42 15.08
CA THR A 231 11.23 -15.14 13.83
C THR A 231 9.83 -14.67 14.12
N ILE A 232 9.43 -13.57 13.49
CA ILE A 232 8.09 -13.01 13.58
C ILE A 232 7.22 -13.58 12.45
N LYS A 233 6.19 -14.34 12.79
CA LYS A 233 5.26 -14.93 11.83
C LYS A 233 4.18 -13.94 11.43
N LYS A 234 4.06 -13.71 10.13
CA LYS A 234 2.95 -12.93 9.57
C LYS A 234 1.60 -13.52 9.96
N GLN A 235 0.68 -12.67 10.38
CA GLN A 235 -0.70 -13.03 10.65
C GLN A 235 -1.55 -12.96 9.37
N VAL A 236 -2.42 -13.95 9.18
CA VAL A 236 -3.28 -14.08 8.00
C VAL A 236 -4.68 -14.49 8.43
N ASP A 237 -5.66 -13.71 8.03
CA ASP A 237 -7.06 -14.09 8.17
C ASP A 237 -7.47 -15.04 7.04
N MET A 238 -7.81 -16.26 7.39
CA MET A 238 -8.15 -17.30 6.42
C MET A 238 -9.65 -17.34 6.08
N ASP A 239 -10.51 -16.71 6.88
CA ASP A 239 -11.98 -16.62 6.63
C ASP A 239 -12.41 -15.18 6.31
N LEU A 240 -12.09 -14.70 5.12
CA LEU A 240 -12.51 -13.37 4.69
C LEU A 240 -14.03 -13.17 4.62
N THR A 241 -14.80 -14.27 4.52
CA THR A 241 -16.27 -14.20 4.47
C THR A 241 -16.86 -13.90 5.84
N GLY A 242 -16.33 -14.53 6.89
CA GLY A 242 -16.72 -14.30 8.27
C GLY A 242 -16.07 -13.10 8.95
N SER A 243 -15.01 -12.56 8.36
CA SER A 243 -14.25 -11.46 8.92
C SER A 243 -15.05 -10.18 9.11
N VAL A 244 -14.61 -9.37 10.07
CA VAL A 244 -15.13 -8.03 10.29
C VAL A 244 -14.96 -7.18 9.04
N TYR A 245 -16.01 -6.50 8.64
CA TYR A 245 -15.99 -5.56 7.54
C TYR A 245 -16.95 -4.39 7.84
N PRO A 246 -16.61 -3.14 7.52
CA PRO A 246 -17.42 -1.98 7.84
C PRO A 246 -18.71 -1.98 7.02
N GLU A 247 -19.84 -2.23 7.68
CA GLU A 247 -21.17 -2.18 7.05
C GLU A 247 -21.70 -0.75 6.94
N LYS A 248 -21.21 0.12 7.80
CA LYS A 248 -21.53 1.56 7.85
C LYS A 248 -20.24 2.38 7.87
N PRO A 249 -19.49 2.43 6.76
CA PRO A 249 -18.25 3.19 6.72
C PRO A 249 -18.51 4.67 7.00
N VAL A 250 -17.54 5.34 7.60
CA VAL A 250 -17.62 6.78 7.87
C VAL A 250 -17.63 7.54 6.55
N VAL A 251 -18.56 8.48 6.42
CA VAL A 251 -18.73 9.30 5.20
C VAL A 251 -18.06 10.66 5.39
N PRO A 252 -17.03 11.01 4.61
CA PRO A 252 -16.32 12.28 4.75
C PRO A 252 -17.19 13.48 4.39
N PHE A 253 -16.96 14.62 5.05
CA PHE A 253 -17.62 15.89 4.72
C PHE A 253 -17.08 16.56 3.47
N ILE A 254 -15.87 16.25 3.08
CA ILE A 254 -15.23 16.73 1.86
C ILE A 254 -14.91 15.55 0.95
N LYS A 255 -14.81 15.80 -0.34
CA LYS A 255 -14.52 14.76 -1.32
C LYS A 255 -13.18 14.10 -1.02
N ALA A 256 -13.22 12.81 -0.68
CA ALA A 256 -12.04 11.97 -0.52
C ALA A 256 -11.47 11.54 -1.88
N THR A 257 -10.25 11.00 -1.90
CA THR A 257 -9.61 10.50 -3.13
C THR A 257 -10.41 9.35 -3.75
N GLN A 258 -10.97 8.47 -2.91
CA GLN A 258 -11.91 7.42 -3.31
C GLN A 258 -13.25 7.63 -2.60
N ASP A 259 -14.10 8.47 -3.19
CA ASP A 259 -15.42 8.85 -2.66
C ASP A 259 -16.49 7.87 -3.11
N ARG A 260 -16.46 6.65 -2.58
CA ARG A 260 -17.28 5.51 -3.03
C ARG A 260 -17.34 4.37 -2.01
N VAL A 261 -18.34 3.48 -2.18
CA VAL A 261 -18.33 2.17 -1.51
C VAL A 261 -17.22 1.31 -2.10
N VAL A 262 -16.41 0.70 -1.25
CA VAL A 262 -15.36 -0.24 -1.67
C VAL A 262 -15.70 -1.64 -1.16
N LEU A 263 -15.80 -2.62 -2.05
CA LEU A 263 -15.96 -4.04 -1.72
C LEU A 263 -14.64 -4.78 -1.94
N GLU A 264 -14.02 -5.22 -0.86
CA GLU A 264 -12.88 -6.12 -0.94
C GLU A 264 -13.34 -7.53 -1.29
N ILE A 265 -13.10 -7.96 -2.53
CA ILE A 265 -13.57 -9.26 -3.03
C ILE A 265 -12.60 -10.39 -2.74
N GLN A 266 -11.30 -10.08 -2.64
CA GLN A 266 -10.26 -11.06 -2.33
C GLN A 266 -9.01 -10.37 -1.79
N ARG A 267 -8.19 -11.11 -1.01
CA ARG A 267 -6.83 -10.75 -0.60
C ARG A 267 -5.82 -11.71 -1.21
N GLY A 268 -4.64 -11.19 -1.54
CA GLY A 268 -3.60 -11.91 -2.25
C GLY A 268 -3.82 -11.91 -3.77
N CYS A 269 -2.94 -12.61 -4.48
CA CYS A 269 -2.97 -12.71 -5.94
C CYS A 269 -2.45 -14.07 -6.37
N ILE A 270 -3.12 -14.69 -7.34
CA ILE A 270 -2.68 -15.98 -7.92
C ILE A 270 -1.47 -15.85 -8.84
N ARG A 271 -1.16 -14.61 -9.28
CA ARG A 271 -0.09 -14.34 -10.24
C ARG A 271 1.29 -14.33 -9.55
N GLY A 272 2.31 -14.48 -10.35
CA GLY A 272 3.69 -14.59 -9.87
C GLY A 272 4.60 -13.48 -10.37
N CYS A 273 4.10 -12.24 -10.54
CA CYS A 273 4.91 -11.11 -10.97
C CYS A 273 6.08 -10.89 -10.01
N ARG A 274 7.32 -10.97 -10.51
CA ARG A 274 8.56 -11.05 -9.71
C ARG A 274 8.95 -9.74 -9.05
N PHE A 275 8.39 -8.63 -9.48
CA PHE A 275 8.59 -7.30 -8.90
C PHE A 275 7.56 -6.96 -7.81
N CYS A 276 6.43 -7.68 -7.74
CA CYS A 276 5.27 -7.26 -6.99
C CYS A 276 5.33 -7.75 -5.54
N GLN A 277 5.61 -6.83 -4.61
CA GLN A 277 5.62 -7.12 -3.17
C GLN A 277 4.24 -7.59 -2.67
N ALA A 278 3.17 -6.87 -3.04
CA ALA A 278 1.80 -7.24 -2.65
C ALA A 278 1.43 -8.66 -3.11
N GLY A 279 1.86 -9.08 -4.32
CA GLY A 279 1.68 -10.43 -4.83
C GLY A 279 2.40 -11.52 -4.03
N MET A 280 3.32 -11.17 -3.15
CA MET A 280 4.07 -12.09 -2.29
C MET A 280 3.61 -12.01 -0.83
N ILE A 281 3.59 -10.80 -0.24
CA ILE A 281 3.28 -10.65 1.19
C ILE A 281 1.82 -10.95 1.53
N TYR A 282 0.89 -10.85 0.60
CA TYR A 282 -0.54 -11.16 0.81
C TYR A 282 -0.93 -12.58 0.40
N ARG A 283 0.03 -13.47 0.10
CA ARG A 283 -0.26 -14.91 -0.09
C ARG A 283 -0.67 -15.58 1.21
N PRO A 284 -1.57 -16.59 1.14
CA PRO A 284 -2.25 -17.16 -0.03
C PRO A 284 -3.37 -16.24 -0.56
N ASN A 285 -3.81 -16.46 -1.81
CA ASN A 285 -5.02 -15.82 -2.33
C ASN A 285 -6.25 -16.43 -1.65
N ARG A 286 -7.14 -15.57 -1.16
CA ARG A 286 -8.41 -15.93 -0.47
C ARG A 286 -9.51 -15.03 -1.00
N GLU A 287 -10.67 -15.62 -1.23
CA GLU A 287 -11.83 -14.93 -1.78
C GLU A 287 -12.91 -14.75 -0.72
N LYS A 288 -13.62 -13.62 -0.77
CA LYS A 288 -14.82 -13.38 0.05
C LYS A 288 -16.04 -13.93 -0.68
N GLY A 289 -16.89 -14.69 0.00
CA GLY A 289 -18.06 -15.32 -0.61
C GLY A 289 -19.02 -14.30 -1.23
N VAL A 290 -19.52 -14.60 -2.43
CA VAL A 290 -20.37 -13.70 -3.22
C VAL A 290 -21.67 -13.30 -2.48
N LYS A 291 -22.25 -14.19 -1.68
CA LYS A 291 -23.43 -13.88 -0.86
C LYS A 291 -23.13 -12.75 0.13
N ARG A 292 -22.00 -12.83 0.84
CA ARG A 292 -21.57 -11.78 1.77
C ARG A 292 -21.32 -10.45 1.08
N LEU A 293 -20.71 -10.48 -0.10
CA LEU A 293 -20.48 -9.27 -0.91
C LEU A 293 -21.78 -8.58 -1.34
N LYS A 294 -22.79 -9.36 -1.71
CA LYS A 294 -24.13 -8.82 -2.03
C LYS A 294 -24.79 -8.14 -0.83
N GLU A 295 -24.72 -8.75 0.35
CA GLU A 295 -25.23 -8.17 1.60
C GLU A 295 -24.50 -6.88 1.95
N LEU A 296 -23.16 -6.87 1.87
CA LEU A 296 -22.33 -5.69 2.12
C LEU A 296 -22.65 -4.56 1.14
N ALA A 297 -22.78 -4.84 -0.15
CA ALA A 297 -23.13 -3.84 -1.16
C ALA A 297 -24.43 -3.11 -0.82
N GLN A 298 -25.48 -3.88 -0.48
CA GLN A 298 -26.79 -3.32 -0.12
C GLN A 298 -26.73 -2.46 1.15
N THR A 299 -26.07 -2.98 2.19
CA THR A 299 -26.00 -2.30 3.50
C THR A 299 -25.15 -1.03 3.42
N MET A 300 -23.97 -1.09 2.75
CA MET A 300 -23.08 0.05 2.63
C MET A 300 -23.68 1.16 1.76
N LEU A 301 -24.31 0.82 0.63
CA LEU A 301 -25.02 1.81 -0.19
C LEU A 301 -26.18 2.47 0.56
N ALA A 302 -26.92 1.70 1.37
CA ALA A 302 -28.03 2.25 2.17
C ALA A 302 -27.56 3.15 3.31
N SER A 303 -26.37 2.89 3.88
CA SER A 303 -25.84 3.63 5.05
C SER A 303 -24.99 4.85 4.70
N THR A 304 -24.55 5.01 3.45
CA THR A 304 -23.62 6.07 3.05
C THR A 304 -24.20 7.06 2.05
N GLY A 305 -25.09 6.61 1.16
CA GLY A 305 -25.60 7.43 0.06
C GLY A 305 -24.57 7.69 -1.05
N TYR A 306 -23.49 6.92 -1.14
CA TYR A 306 -22.52 7.06 -2.22
C TYR A 306 -23.13 6.76 -3.61
N GLU A 307 -22.67 7.49 -4.61
CA GLU A 307 -23.09 7.36 -6.03
C GLU A 307 -22.17 6.43 -6.84
N GLU A 308 -21.17 5.81 -6.19
CA GLU A 308 -20.25 4.87 -6.84
C GLU A 308 -19.93 3.69 -5.91
N ILE A 309 -19.83 2.49 -6.49
CA ILE A 309 -19.33 1.28 -5.85
C ILE A 309 -18.16 0.71 -6.63
N SER A 310 -17.13 0.27 -5.94
CA SER A 310 -15.90 -0.26 -6.54
C SER A 310 -15.54 -1.61 -5.94
N LEU A 311 -15.05 -2.53 -6.78
CA LEU A 311 -14.43 -3.77 -6.32
C LEU A 311 -12.95 -3.50 -5.97
N SER A 312 -12.46 -4.08 -4.88
CA SER A 312 -11.06 -3.97 -4.46
C SER A 312 -10.39 -5.33 -4.42
N SER A 313 -9.29 -5.46 -5.16
CA SER A 313 -8.39 -6.61 -5.13
C SER A 313 -7.10 -6.31 -5.88
N LEU A 314 -6.11 -7.19 -5.78
CA LEU A 314 -4.88 -7.13 -6.59
C LEU A 314 -5.11 -7.60 -8.04
N SER A 315 -6.19 -8.34 -8.30
CA SER A 315 -6.56 -8.82 -9.65
C SER A 315 -8.03 -9.20 -9.68
N SER A 316 -8.90 -8.23 -9.94
CA SER A 316 -10.36 -8.43 -9.90
C SER A 316 -10.86 -9.46 -10.91
N SER A 317 -10.20 -9.55 -12.07
CA SER A 317 -10.53 -10.54 -13.10
C SER A 317 -10.29 -12.00 -12.68
N ASP A 318 -9.50 -12.23 -11.64
CA ASP A 318 -9.18 -13.58 -11.14
C ASP A 318 -10.14 -14.05 -10.03
N TYR A 319 -11.13 -13.23 -9.62
CA TYR A 319 -12.15 -13.61 -8.66
C TYR A 319 -13.13 -14.63 -9.26
N SER A 320 -13.39 -15.74 -8.56
CA SER A 320 -14.12 -16.90 -9.10
C SER A 320 -15.57 -16.58 -9.48
N ASP A 321 -16.29 -15.81 -8.65
CA ASP A 321 -17.71 -15.50 -8.83
C ASP A 321 -17.93 -14.08 -9.40
N LEU A 322 -16.97 -13.56 -10.20
CA LEU A 322 -17.00 -12.19 -10.69
C LEU A 322 -18.27 -11.88 -11.51
N GLU A 323 -18.65 -12.78 -12.39
CA GLU A 323 -19.83 -12.60 -13.26
C GLU A 323 -21.13 -12.54 -12.44
N GLU A 324 -21.30 -13.43 -11.46
CA GLU A 324 -22.47 -13.44 -10.58
C GLU A 324 -22.56 -12.14 -9.77
N LEU A 325 -21.41 -11.68 -9.23
CA LEU A 325 -21.34 -10.44 -8.45
C LEU A 325 -21.69 -9.22 -9.31
N ILE A 326 -21.13 -9.13 -10.52
CA ILE A 326 -21.36 -7.99 -11.43
C ILE A 326 -22.82 -7.94 -11.87
N ASN A 327 -23.42 -9.07 -12.26
CA ASN A 327 -24.83 -9.09 -12.66
C ASN A 327 -25.73 -8.60 -11.52
N PHE A 328 -25.48 -9.02 -10.27
CA PHE A 328 -26.18 -8.51 -9.12
C PHE A 328 -25.98 -7.00 -8.90
N LEU A 329 -24.73 -6.52 -8.99
CA LEU A 329 -24.43 -5.11 -8.78
C LEU A 329 -25.09 -4.23 -9.85
N ILE A 330 -25.16 -4.68 -11.10
CA ILE A 330 -25.86 -3.95 -12.18
C ILE A 330 -27.34 -3.78 -11.81
N GLU A 331 -28.03 -4.85 -11.41
CA GLU A 331 -29.44 -4.79 -11.03
C GLU A 331 -29.70 -3.90 -9.82
N GLU A 332 -28.80 -3.92 -8.82
CA GLU A 332 -28.94 -3.15 -7.59
C GLU A 332 -28.60 -1.67 -7.79
N CYS A 333 -27.53 -1.39 -8.55
CA CYS A 333 -27.04 -0.04 -8.82
C CYS A 333 -27.92 0.74 -9.80
N ASP A 334 -28.50 0.05 -10.79
CA ASP A 334 -29.41 0.65 -11.78
C ASP A 334 -30.64 1.27 -11.10
N LYS A 335 -31.20 0.55 -10.11
CA LYS A 335 -32.34 1.03 -9.30
C LYS A 335 -32.02 2.30 -8.50
N LYS A 336 -30.77 2.53 -8.17
CA LYS A 336 -30.30 3.60 -7.26
C LYS A 336 -29.49 4.67 -7.99
N HIS A 337 -29.28 4.52 -9.30
CA HIS A 337 -28.41 5.40 -10.11
C HIS A 337 -26.95 5.47 -9.58
N VAL A 338 -26.41 4.33 -9.14
CA VAL A 338 -25.05 4.20 -8.62
C VAL A 338 -24.13 3.68 -9.72
N ASN A 339 -22.96 4.29 -9.87
CA ASN A 339 -21.93 3.87 -10.83
C ASN A 339 -21.15 2.66 -10.30
N ILE A 340 -20.74 1.76 -11.19
CA ILE A 340 -19.87 0.63 -10.87
C ILE A 340 -18.47 0.91 -11.42
N SER A 341 -17.44 0.80 -10.57
CA SER A 341 -16.04 0.91 -10.95
C SER A 341 -15.32 -0.42 -10.75
N LEU A 342 -14.64 -0.87 -11.79
CA LEU A 342 -13.90 -2.14 -11.81
C LEU A 342 -12.40 -1.86 -11.99
N PRO A 343 -11.68 -1.49 -10.94
CA PRO A 343 -10.23 -1.34 -11.00
C PRO A 343 -9.53 -2.69 -11.09
N SER A 344 -8.25 -2.68 -11.46
CA SER A 344 -7.39 -3.86 -11.49
C SER A 344 -7.85 -4.97 -12.45
N LEU A 345 -8.55 -4.61 -13.52
CA LEU A 345 -8.85 -5.54 -14.59
C LEU A 345 -7.58 -5.83 -15.39
N ARG A 346 -7.35 -7.11 -15.65
CA ARG A 346 -6.29 -7.54 -16.56
C ARG A 346 -6.81 -7.53 -17.99
N ILE A 347 -5.94 -7.13 -18.91
CA ILE A 347 -6.30 -7.06 -20.34
C ILE A 347 -6.59 -8.44 -20.95
N ASP A 348 -5.95 -9.51 -20.44
CA ASP A 348 -6.16 -10.89 -20.89
C ASP A 348 -7.45 -11.55 -20.35
N ALA A 349 -8.11 -10.91 -19.38
CA ALA A 349 -9.38 -11.34 -18.83
C ALA A 349 -10.49 -10.26 -19.06
N PHE A 350 -10.27 -9.37 -20.04
CA PHE A 350 -11.24 -8.37 -20.43
C PHE A 350 -12.43 -9.04 -21.12
N SER A 351 -13.63 -8.89 -20.54
CA SER A 351 -14.88 -9.35 -21.14
C SER A 351 -15.68 -8.15 -21.64
N LEU A 352 -15.84 -8.05 -22.96
CA LEU A 352 -16.61 -6.98 -23.58
C LEU A 352 -18.06 -6.95 -23.07
N ASP A 353 -18.67 -8.13 -22.88
CA ASP A 353 -20.04 -8.26 -22.38
C ASP A 353 -20.22 -7.68 -20.97
N ILE A 354 -19.27 -7.98 -20.08
CA ILE A 354 -19.27 -7.42 -18.71
C ILE A 354 -19.07 -5.91 -18.76
N MET A 355 -18.13 -5.44 -19.55
CA MET A 355 -17.82 -4.01 -19.64
C MET A 355 -18.92 -3.20 -20.31
N GLN A 356 -19.59 -3.72 -21.32
CA GLN A 356 -20.74 -3.06 -21.95
C GLN A 356 -21.89 -2.90 -20.95
N LYS A 357 -22.20 -3.93 -20.17
CA LYS A 357 -23.24 -3.88 -19.14
C LYS A 357 -22.94 -2.83 -18.05
N VAL A 358 -21.68 -2.70 -17.64
CA VAL A 358 -21.25 -1.75 -16.57
C VAL A 358 -21.21 -0.30 -17.09
N GLN A 359 -21.06 -0.08 -18.40
CA GLN A 359 -20.71 1.23 -18.97
C GLN A 359 -21.83 2.01 -19.64
N ASP A 360 -23.04 1.55 -19.61
CA ASP A 360 -24.16 2.38 -20.07
C ASP A 360 -24.30 3.72 -19.30
N ILE A 361 -23.53 3.85 -18.19
CA ILE A 361 -23.62 5.00 -17.28
C ILE A 361 -22.50 6.02 -17.47
N LYS A 362 -21.21 5.64 -17.68
CA LYS A 362 -20.11 6.60 -17.93
C LYS A 362 -18.85 5.93 -18.50
N LYS A 363 -18.43 6.29 -19.71
CA LYS A 363 -17.17 5.82 -20.32
C LYS A 363 -15.96 6.57 -19.76
N SER A 364 -15.17 5.91 -18.88
CA SER A 364 -13.85 6.37 -18.44
C SER A 364 -12.74 5.82 -19.36
N SER A 365 -11.49 6.30 -19.22
CA SER A 365 -10.35 5.69 -19.90
C SER A 365 -10.07 4.31 -19.34
N LEU A 366 -9.77 3.35 -20.22
CA LEU A 366 -9.28 2.03 -19.79
C LEU A 366 -7.81 2.11 -19.40
N THR A 367 -7.45 1.41 -18.34
CA THR A 367 -6.10 1.37 -17.84
C THR A 367 -5.61 -0.08 -17.84
N PHE A 368 -4.47 -0.32 -18.47
CA PHE A 368 -3.80 -1.60 -18.52
C PHE A 368 -2.35 -1.46 -18.07
N ALA A 369 -1.81 -2.52 -17.50
CA ALA A 369 -0.45 -2.56 -16.99
C ALA A 369 0.36 -3.69 -17.65
N PRO A 370 0.88 -3.51 -18.88
CA PRO A 370 1.81 -4.46 -19.47
C PRO A 370 3.13 -4.59 -18.71
N GLU A 371 3.54 -3.54 -18.03
CA GLU A 371 4.74 -3.34 -17.22
C GLU A 371 6.05 -3.32 -18.02
N ALA A 372 6.14 -3.99 -19.15
CA ALA A 372 7.29 -4.01 -20.05
C ALA A 372 6.85 -3.99 -21.52
N GLY A 373 7.64 -3.33 -22.39
CA GLY A 373 7.35 -3.20 -23.83
C GLY A 373 7.53 -4.51 -24.59
N SER A 374 8.64 -5.20 -24.36
CA SER A 374 8.97 -6.44 -25.07
C SER A 374 8.38 -7.69 -24.41
N GLN A 375 8.13 -8.74 -25.21
CA GLN A 375 7.72 -10.04 -24.66
C GLN A 375 8.81 -10.66 -23.81
N ARG A 376 10.09 -10.49 -24.20
CA ARG A 376 11.24 -10.97 -23.43
C ARG A 376 11.20 -10.41 -22.00
N LEU A 377 11.09 -9.12 -21.87
CA LEU A 377 11.11 -8.47 -20.56
C LEU A 377 9.83 -8.78 -19.75
N ARG A 378 8.66 -8.94 -20.41
CA ARG A 378 7.45 -9.45 -19.73
C ARG A 378 7.65 -10.87 -19.17
N ASN A 379 8.45 -11.73 -19.84
CA ASN A 379 8.80 -13.05 -19.32
C ASN A 379 9.75 -12.93 -18.12
N VAL A 380 10.76 -12.05 -18.18
CA VAL A 380 11.65 -11.76 -17.04
C VAL A 380 10.86 -11.39 -15.78
N ILE A 381 9.92 -10.48 -15.90
CA ILE A 381 9.09 -10.03 -14.78
C ILE A 381 7.92 -10.98 -14.44
N ASN A 382 7.77 -12.05 -15.19
CA ASN A 382 6.67 -13.03 -15.06
C ASN A 382 5.27 -12.40 -15.12
N LYS A 383 5.05 -11.42 -16.03
CA LYS A 383 3.76 -10.74 -16.13
C LYS A 383 2.66 -11.63 -16.71
N GLY A 384 3.04 -12.66 -17.52
CA GLY A 384 2.12 -13.62 -18.10
C GLY A 384 1.13 -13.00 -19.11
N LEU A 385 1.56 -11.94 -19.82
CA LEU A 385 0.81 -11.28 -20.91
C LEU A 385 1.58 -11.41 -22.20
N THR A 386 0.87 -11.73 -23.30
CA THR A 386 1.41 -11.70 -24.67
C THR A 386 1.02 -10.40 -25.38
N VAL A 387 1.69 -10.08 -26.49
CA VAL A 387 1.29 -8.97 -27.37
C VAL A 387 -0.14 -9.21 -27.88
N ASP A 388 -0.46 -10.44 -28.26
CA ASP A 388 -1.79 -10.80 -28.76
C ASP A 388 -2.89 -10.54 -27.71
N ASN A 389 -2.64 -10.86 -26.42
CA ASN A 389 -3.57 -10.53 -25.34
C ASN A 389 -3.82 -9.02 -25.26
N ILE A 390 -2.75 -8.21 -25.38
CA ILE A 390 -2.84 -6.75 -25.28
C ILE A 390 -3.60 -6.17 -26.47
N LEU A 391 -3.31 -6.64 -27.68
CA LEU A 391 -3.99 -6.18 -28.89
C LEU A 391 -5.45 -6.63 -28.93
N THR A 392 -5.75 -7.88 -28.56
CA THR A 392 -7.14 -8.39 -28.50
C THR A 392 -7.97 -7.60 -27.49
N GLY A 393 -7.48 -7.41 -26.28
CA GLY A 393 -8.20 -6.62 -25.27
C GLY A 393 -8.38 -5.15 -25.67
N SER A 394 -7.39 -4.57 -26.38
CA SER A 394 -7.50 -3.21 -26.92
C SER A 394 -8.52 -3.15 -28.08
N HIS A 395 -8.54 -4.15 -28.97
CA HIS A 395 -9.53 -4.28 -30.04
C HIS A 395 -10.96 -4.31 -29.47
N ASP A 396 -11.19 -5.18 -28.49
CA ASP A 396 -12.51 -5.34 -27.88
C ASP A 396 -12.96 -4.04 -27.18
N ALA A 397 -12.02 -3.34 -26.54
CA ALA A 397 -12.27 -2.02 -25.99
C ALA A 397 -12.71 -1.03 -27.07
N PHE A 398 -12.03 -0.98 -28.23
CA PHE A 398 -12.36 -0.08 -29.32
C PHE A 398 -13.70 -0.41 -29.97
N VAL A 399 -14.02 -1.69 -30.15
CA VAL A 399 -15.35 -2.16 -30.60
C VAL A 399 -16.44 -1.73 -29.61
N GLY A 400 -16.13 -1.78 -28.29
CA GLY A 400 -17.00 -1.28 -27.24
C GLY A 400 -17.14 0.25 -27.19
N GLY A 401 -16.44 0.98 -28.05
CA GLY A 401 -16.58 2.44 -28.23
C GLY A 401 -15.62 3.27 -27.38
N TRP A 402 -14.58 2.67 -26.76
CA TRP A 402 -13.49 3.41 -26.14
C TRP A 402 -12.56 4.00 -27.20
N ASN A 403 -11.95 5.13 -26.88
CA ASN A 403 -10.93 5.75 -27.70
C ASN A 403 -9.73 6.24 -26.87
N LYS A 404 -9.74 5.94 -25.55
CA LYS A 404 -8.67 6.33 -24.60
C LYS A 404 -8.19 5.11 -23.84
N VAL A 405 -6.89 4.85 -23.97
CA VAL A 405 -6.20 3.76 -23.25
C VAL A 405 -5.00 4.33 -22.52
N LYS A 406 -4.84 3.98 -21.23
CA LYS A 406 -3.67 4.29 -20.43
C LYS A 406 -2.87 3.01 -20.19
N LEU A 407 -1.57 3.07 -20.45
CA LEU A 407 -0.66 1.95 -20.34
C LEU A 407 0.41 2.28 -19.29
N TYR A 408 0.58 1.38 -18.31
CA TYR A 408 1.64 1.48 -17.31
C TYR A 408 2.81 0.57 -17.65
N PHE A 409 4.03 1.11 -17.50
CA PHE A 409 5.28 0.38 -17.67
C PHE A 409 6.27 0.76 -16.58
N MET A 410 7.31 -0.06 -16.41
CA MET A 410 8.46 0.21 -15.56
C MET A 410 9.73 0.32 -16.40
N LEU A 411 10.65 1.20 -15.99
CA LEU A 411 12.00 1.35 -16.54
C LEU A 411 13.04 1.03 -15.46
N GLY A 412 14.19 0.49 -15.88
CA GLY A 412 15.24 0.05 -14.97
C GLY A 412 15.04 -1.36 -14.42
N LEU A 413 14.22 -2.15 -15.07
CA LEU A 413 14.00 -3.57 -14.72
C LEU A 413 15.29 -4.40 -14.90
N PRO A 414 15.49 -5.47 -14.12
CA PRO A 414 16.61 -6.38 -14.33
C PRO A 414 16.68 -6.87 -15.78
N THR A 415 17.88 -6.87 -16.36
CA THR A 415 18.19 -7.29 -17.75
C THR A 415 17.58 -6.40 -18.85
N GLU A 416 16.99 -5.23 -18.51
CA GLU A 416 16.42 -4.31 -19.50
C GLU A 416 17.47 -3.82 -20.51
N THR A 417 17.13 -3.86 -21.79
CA THR A 417 17.95 -3.35 -22.90
C THR A 417 17.28 -2.16 -23.58
N GLU A 418 17.98 -1.48 -24.49
CA GLU A 418 17.41 -0.39 -25.27
C GLU A 418 16.26 -0.84 -26.16
N GLU A 419 16.34 -2.06 -26.71
CA GLU A 419 15.28 -2.66 -27.51
C GLU A 419 13.99 -2.86 -26.68
N ASP A 420 14.11 -3.24 -25.41
CA ASP A 420 12.95 -3.37 -24.51
C ASP A 420 12.27 -2.01 -24.25
N MET A 421 13.08 -0.95 -24.09
CA MET A 421 12.58 0.42 -23.93
C MET A 421 11.90 0.93 -25.19
N ARG A 422 12.49 0.68 -26.37
CA ARG A 422 11.92 1.05 -27.68
C ARG A 422 10.61 0.31 -27.97
N ALA A 423 10.47 -0.91 -27.49
CA ALA A 423 9.24 -1.70 -27.65
C ALA A 423 8.03 -1.09 -26.92
N ILE A 424 8.23 -0.18 -25.95
CA ILE A 424 7.11 0.51 -25.27
C ILE A 424 6.32 1.42 -26.23
N PRO A 425 6.94 2.41 -26.91
CA PRO A 425 6.24 3.24 -27.89
C PRO A 425 5.81 2.46 -29.14
N GLU A 426 6.53 1.41 -29.53
CA GLU A 426 6.11 0.52 -30.64
C GLU A 426 4.78 -0.15 -30.34
N LEU A 427 4.63 -0.77 -29.16
CA LEU A 427 3.37 -1.37 -28.72
C LEU A 427 2.22 -0.34 -28.67
N ALA A 428 2.50 0.86 -28.14
CA ALA A 428 1.51 1.93 -28.13
C ALA A 428 1.09 2.38 -29.55
N ASN A 429 2.03 2.39 -30.49
CA ASN A 429 1.75 2.69 -31.89
C ASN A 429 0.91 1.60 -32.56
N GLU A 430 1.18 0.32 -32.29
CA GLU A 430 0.35 -0.80 -32.77
C GLU A 430 -1.09 -0.69 -32.25
N ILE A 431 -1.27 -0.37 -30.97
CA ILE A 431 -2.60 -0.15 -30.38
C ILE A 431 -3.29 1.05 -31.02
N ALA A 432 -2.57 2.14 -31.30
CA ALA A 432 -3.15 3.30 -31.99
C ALA A 432 -3.53 2.98 -33.44
N ALA A 433 -2.71 2.23 -34.17
CA ALA A 433 -3.03 1.73 -35.51
C ALA A 433 -4.28 0.87 -35.52
N LEU A 434 -4.35 -0.09 -34.58
CA LEU A 434 -5.48 -0.99 -34.37
C LEU A 434 -6.82 -0.22 -34.19
N TYR A 435 -6.82 0.91 -33.46
CA TYR A 435 -8.02 1.75 -33.35
C TYR A 435 -8.48 2.28 -34.70
N TYR A 436 -7.57 2.79 -35.52
CA TYR A 436 -7.90 3.36 -36.80
C TYR A 436 -8.31 2.32 -37.84
N ASP A 437 -7.83 1.07 -37.70
CA ASP A 437 -8.20 -0.06 -38.55
C ASP A 437 -9.54 -0.67 -38.15
N THR A 438 -9.85 -0.71 -36.85
CA THR A 438 -11.04 -1.33 -36.28
C THR A 438 -12.28 -0.42 -36.36
N VAL A 439 -12.12 0.88 -36.03
CA VAL A 439 -13.27 1.80 -35.91
C VAL A 439 -13.43 2.63 -37.15
N PRO A 440 -14.52 2.45 -37.93
CA PRO A 440 -14.82 3.28 -39.11
C PRO A 440 -14.86 4.77 -38.76
N LYS A 441 -14.42 5.61 -39.71
CA LYS A 441 -14.26 7.05 -39.47
C LYS A 441 -15.55 7.71 -38.97
N GLU A 442 -16.69 7.26 -39.45
CA GLU A 442 -18.03 7.77 -39.13
C GLU A 442 -18.50 7.38 -37.73
N GLN A 443 -17.92 6.33 -37.17
CA GLN A 443 -18.25 5.79 -35.81
C GLN A 443 -17.28 6.24 -34.72
N ARG A 444 -16.24 6.99 -35.09
CA ARG A 444 -15.20 7.41 -34.13
C ARG A 444 -15.71 8.48 -33.17
N ASN A 445 -15.68 8.19 -31.89
CA ASN A 445 -15.94 9.15 -30.82
C ASN A 445 -14.74 10.08 -30.56
N GLY A 446 -14.05 10.54 -31.62
CA GLY A 446 -12.86 11.37 -31.56
C GLY A 446 -11.57 10.64 -31.94
N LYS A 447 -10.43 11.28 -31.66
CA LYS A 447 -9.12 10.71 -31.97
C LYS A 447 -8.74 9.65 -30.91
N CYS A 448 -8.01 8.63 -31.35
CA CYS A 448 -7.34 7.71 -30.42
C CYS A 448 -6.39 8.47 -29.48
N GLN A 449 -6.40 8.14 -28.20
CA GLN A 449 -5.49 8.68 -27.21
C GLN A 449 -4.88 7.53 -26.40
N ILE A 450 -3.61 7.27 -26.61
CA ILE A 450 -2.83 6.32 -25.82
C ILE A 450 -1.93 7.13 -24.87
N THR A 451 -2.08 6.89 -23.59
CA THR A 451 -1.19 7.51 -22.59
C THR A 451 -0.24 6.45 -22.04
N ILE A 452 1.02 6.59 -22.31
CA ILE A 452 2.09 5.80 -21.69
C ILE A 452 2.46 6.51 -20.39
N SER A 453 2.51 5.78 -19.28
CA SER A 453 3.01 6.25 -18.00
C SER A 453 4.06 5.26 -17.50
N THR A 454 5.28 5.72 -17.31
CA THR A 454 6.35 4.88 -16.76
C THR A 454 6.68 5.28 -15.32
N SER A 455 6.84 4.27 -14.45
CA SER A 455 7.51 4.38 -13.17
C SER A 455 8.92 3.82 -13.29
N PHE A 456 9.77 4.15 -12.33
CA PHE A 456 11.09 3.53 -12.24
C PHE A 456 11.06 2.38 -11.26
N PHE A 457 11.83 1.34 -11.55
CA PHE A 457 11.83 0.10 -10.80
C PHE A 457 12.48 0.26 -9.42
N VAL A 458 11.78 -0.17 -8.38
CA VAL A 458 12.29 -0.32 -7.01
C VAL A 458 12.25 -1.78 -6.61
N PRO A 459 13.39 -2.41 -6.28
CA PRO A 459 13.42 -3.79 -5.79
C PRO A 459 12.96 -3.86 -4.35
N LYS A 460 11.68 -4.16 -4.13
CA LYS A 460 11.05 -4.21 -2.82
C LYS A 460 11.44 -5.49 -2.03
N PRO A 461 11.43 -5.42 -0.68
CA PRO A 461 11.54 -6.59 0.21
C PRO A 461 10.53 -7.68 -0.14
N PHE A 462 10.87 -8.93 0.15
CA PHE A 462 10.03 -10.10 -0.11
C PHE A 462 9.58 -10.27 -1.55
N THR A 463 10.39 -9.83 -2.51
CA THR A 463 10.18 -10.12 -3.93
C THR A 463 11.34 -10.93 -4.49
N PRO A 464 11.13 -11.70 -5.57
CA PRO A 464 12.24 -12.28 -6.32
C PRO A 464 13.31 -11.27 -6.75
N PHE A 465 12.92 -10.01 -6.96
CA PHE A 465 13.83 -8.94 -7.36
C PHE A 465 14.53 -8.22 -6.19
N GLN A 466 14.38 -8.67 -4.95
CA GLN A 466 15.06 -8.07 -3.79
C GLN A 466 16.60 -8.10 -3.89
N TRP A 467 17.18 -8.97 -4.74
CA TRP A 467 18.62 -9.01 -5.03
C TRP A 467 19.04 -8.02 -6.11
N ALA A 468 18.10 -7.45 -6.89
CA ALA A 468 18.41 -6.53 -7.97
C ALA A 468 19.01 -5.22 -7.48
N THR A 469 19.85 -4.61 -8.31
CA THR A 469 20.38 -3.27 -8.11
C THR A 469 19.40 -2.22 -8.61
N MET A 470 19.55 -0.98 -8.13
CA MET A 470 18.89 0.20 -8.66
C MET A 470 19.85 1.02 -9.52
N LEU A 471 19.33 2.03 -10.16
CA LEU A 471 20.08 2.98 -10.99
C LEU A 471 20.17 4.34 -10.28
N ASP A 472 21.10 5.18 -10.75
CA ASP A 472 21.13 6.58 -10.36
C ASP A 472 19.95 7.35 -10.99
N PRO A 473 19.53 8.49 -10.43
CA PRO A 473 18.47 9.31 -11.00
C PRO A 473 18.73 9.70 -12.46
N SER A 474 19.97 10.04 -12.80
CA SER A 474 20.38 10.39 -14.17
C SER A 474 20.20 9.23 -15.16
N ASP A 475 20.47 7.99 -14.74
CA ASP A 475 20.30 6.80 -15.57
C ASP A 475 18.84 6.45 -15.80
N TYR A 476 17.98 6.64 -14.78
CA TYR A 476 16.54 6.52 -14.93
C TYR A 476 15.99 7.54 -15.92
N LEU A 477 16.40 8.80 -15.81
CA LEU A 477 15.99 9.87 -16.73
C LEU A 477 16.52 9.64 -18.16
N ALA A 478 17.72 9.09 -18.33
CA ALA A 478 18.25 8.70 -19.63
C ALA A 478 17.37 7.64 -20.31
N ARG A 479 16.87 6.65 -19.56
CA ARG A 479 15.91 5.65 -20.06
C ARG A 479 14.58 6.27 -20.47
N ALA A 480 14.01 7.14 -19.62
CA ALA A 480 12.78 7.86 -19.97
C ALA A 480 12.95 8.70 -21.25
N LYS A 481 14.13 9.29 -21.44
CA LYS A 481 14.46 10.03 -22.65
C LYS A 481 14.48 9.14 -23.90
N ILE A 482 15.06 7.93 -23.83
CA ILE A 482 15.06 6.97 -24.94
C ILE A 482 13.60 6.69 -25.37
N VAL A 483 12.71 6.37 -24.41
CA VAL A 483 11.30 6.13 -24.68
C VAL A 483 10.65 7.37 -25.32
N ASN A 484 10.86 8.56 -24.73
CA ASN A 484 10.27 9.81 -25.23
C ASN A 484 10.71 10.16 -26.65
N ASP A 485 11.98 9.96 -26.96
CA ASP A 485 12.50 10.24 -28.30
C ASP A 485 11.94 9.24 -29.31
N HIS A 486 11.84 7.95 -28.96
CA HIS A 486 11.27 6.94 -29.84
C HIS A 486 9.74 7.08 -30.03
N VAL A 487 8.99 7.65 -29.07
CA VAL A 487 7.58 8.04 -29.27
C VAL A 487 7.44 8.99 -30.46
N LYS A 488 8.35 9.95 -30.63
CA LYS A 488 8.32 10.95 -31.71
C LYS A 488 8.56 10.34 -33.10
N GLU A 489 9.26 9.20 -33.15
CA GLU A 489 9.56 8.45 -34.38
C GLU A 489 8.36 7.62 -34.86
N GLN A 490 7.36 7.36 -33.99
CA GLN A 490 6.22 6.51 -34.33
C GLN A 490 5.25 7.18 -35.30
N LEU A 491 4.65 6.38 -36.21
CA LEU A 491 3.70 6.85 -37.20
C LEU A 491 2.49 7.57 -36.56
N ASN A 492 1.97 6.99 -35.48
CA ASN A 492 0.82 7.52 -34.75
C ASN A 492 1.21 8.38 -33.53
N HIS A 493 2.40 8.98 -33.50
CA HIS A 493 2.92 9.78 -32.38
C HIS A 493 1.94 10.84 -31.85
N LYS A 494 1.10 11.43 -32.72
CA LYS A 494 0.07 12.42 -32.34
C LYS A 494 -1.06 11.84 -31.50
N SER A 495 -1.20 10.52 -31.47
CA SER A 495 -2.15 9.79 -30.63
C SER A 495 -1.54 9.33 -29.31
N ILE A 496 -0.21 9.45 -29.15
CA ILE A 496 0.54 8.94 -28.00
C ILE A 496 1.00 10.11 -27.13
N ARG A 497 0.73 10.01 -25.83
CA ARG A 497 1.28 10.89 -24.78
C ARG A 497 2.17 10.08 -23.88
N TYR A 498 3.29 10.65 -23.43
CA TYR A 498 4.23 9.99 -22.54
C TYR A 498 4.48 10.82 -21.28
N ASN A 499 4.41 10.19 -20.12
CA ASN A 499 4.72 10.75 -18.81
C ASN A 499 5.58 9.74 -18.04
N TRP A 500 6.45 10.23 -17.15
CA TRP A 500 7.24 9.42 -16.23
C TRP A 500 7.25 10.01 -14.84
N HIS A 501 7.57 9.16 -13.85
CA HIS A 501 7.68 9.55 -12.45
C HIS A 501 9.04 10.22 -12.15
N GLU A 502 9.14 10.84 -10.98
CA GLU A 502 10.38 11.50 -10.53
C GLU A 502 11.43 10.46 -10.13
N ALA A 503 12.65 10.61 -10.64
CA ALA A 503 13.73 9.66 -10.41
C ALA A 503 14.31 9.75 -8.99
N ASP A 504 14.40 10.97 -8.44
CA ASP A 504 14.92 11.22 -7.09
C ASP A 504 14.01 10.59 -6.02
N VAL A 505 12.69 10.73 -6.18
CA VAL A 505 11.69 10.06 -5.34
C VAL A 505 11.88 8.54 -5.38
N THR A 506 12.11 7.98 -6.56
CA THR A 506 12.33 6.52 -6.74
C THR A 506 13.56 6.02 -5.98
N VAL A 507 14.66 6.77 -6.06
CA VAL A 507 15.91 6.39 -5.39
C VAL A 507 15.73 6.47 -3.87
N LEU A 508 15.12 7.54 -3.36
CA LEU A 508 14.82 7.66 -1.94
C LEU A 508 13.88 6.54 -1.46
N GLU A 509 12.80 6.26 -2.19
CA GLU A 509 11.89 5.15 -1.89
C GLU A 509 12.66 3.83 -1.78
N GLY A 510 13.61 3.58 -2.69
CA GLY A 510 14.45 2.38 -2.66
C GLY A 510 15.36 2.30 -1.44
N ILE A 511 15.94 3.42 -1.00
CA ILE A 511 16.76 3.49 0.21
C ILE A 511 15.90 3.19 1.45
N LEU A 512 14.75 3.83 1.57
CA LEU A 512 13.83 3.65 2.70
C LEU A 512 13.25 2.23 2.74
N ALA A 513 12.83 1.68 1.59
CA ALA A 513 12.24 0.34 1.51
C ALA A 513 13.24 -0.78 1.84
N ARG A 514 14.53 -0.59 1.52
CA ARG A 514 15.58 -1.62 1.64
C ARG A 514 16.55 -1.34 2.79
N GLY A 515 16.33 -0.25 3.52
CA GLY A 515 17.18 0.22 4.59
C GLY A 515 17.19 -0.71 5.79
N ASP A 516 18.20 -0.56 6.61
CA ASP A 516 18.32 -1.13 7.94
C ASP A 516 18.09 -0.04 9.01
N ARG A 517 18.28 -0.38 10.28
CA ARG A 517 18.05 0.52 11.42
C ARG A 517 18.89 1.81 11.39
N LYS A 518 19.98 1.84 10.65
CA LYS A 518 20.82 3.05 10.52
C LYS A 518 20.10 4.20 9.79
N ILE A 519 19.10 3.87 8.96
CA ILE A 519 18.35 4.86 8.17
C ILE A 519 17.50 5.79 9.08
N SER A 520 17.09 5.33 10.26
CA SER A 520 16.30 6.13 11.21
C SER A 520 16.97 7.47 11.54
N LYS A 521 18.31 7.51 11.59
CA LYS A 521 19.06 8.74 11.86
C LYS A 521 18.88 9.79 10.75
N ALA A 522 18.85 9.37 9.49
CA ALA A 522 18.62 10.28 8.38
C ALA A 522 17.19 10.78 8.34
N ILE A 523 16.21 9.91 8.63
CA ILE A 523 14.79 10.29 8.74
C ILE A 523 14.60 11.33 9.85
N LEU A 524 15.21 11.13 11.01
CA LEU A 524 15.18 12.10 12.10
C LEU A 524 15.83 13.43 11.70
N TYR A 525 17.00 13.35 11.07
CA TYR A 525 17.74 14.54 10.61
C TYR A 525 16.89 15.42 9.68
N VAL A 526 16.30 14.84 8.64
CA VAL A 526 15.51 15.63 7.68
C VAL A 526 14.26 16.21 8.33
N TYR A 527 13.59 15.47 9.22
CA TYR A 527 12.45 16.00 9.96
C TYR A 527 12.84 17.19 10.86
N GLU A 528 13.94 17.10 11.60
CA GLU A 528 14.45 18.19 12.44
C GLU A 528 14.85 19.44 11.62
N HIS A 529 15.11 19.26 10.32
CA HIS A 529 15.39 20.36 9.37
C HIS A 529 14.16 20.82 8.59
N GLY A 530 12.96 20.36 8.96
CA GLY A 530 11.69 20.84 8.46
C GLY A 530 11.08 20.06 7.31
N GLU A 531 11.62 18.88 6.99
CA GLU A 531 11.07 18.00 5.93
C GLU A 531 9.92 17.16 6.46
N PHE A 532 8.79 17.24 5.79
CA PHE A 532 7.63 16.34 5.93
C PHE A 532 6.75 16.46 4.68
N PHE A 533 5.90 15.47 4.43
CA PHE A 533 5.15 15.32 3.19
C PHE A 533 6.00 14.99 1.97
N ASP A 534 7.06 14.18 2.12
CA ASP A 534 7.92 13.74 1.01
C ASP A 534 7.16 13.07 -0.16
N ALA A 535 5.97 12.54 0.09
CA ALA A 535 5.12 11.98 -0.96
C ALA A 535 4.47 13.06 -1.87
N TRP A 536 4.62 14.34 -1.53
CA TRP A 536 4.07 15.47 -2.27
C TRP A 536 5.20 16.27 -2.91
N SER A 537 5.25 16.31 -4.26
CA SER A 537 6.36 16.92 -5.01
C SER A 537 6.69 18.36 -4.59
N GLU A 538 5.69 19.12 -4.11
CA GLU A 538 5.85 20.50 -3.66
C GLU A 538 6.60 20.65 -2.33
N PHE A 539 6.70 19.55 -1.54
CA PHE A 539 7.37 19.53 -0.23
C PHE A 539 8.59 18.63 -0.22
N PHE A 540 8.88 17.96 -1.32
CA PHE A 540 9.99 17.03 -1.43
C PHE A 540 11.30 17.74 -1.78
N HIS A 541 12.32 17.64 -0.92
CA HIS A 541 13.63 18.25 -1.09
C HIS A 541 14.75 17.20 -1.08
N TYR A 542 15.04 16.63 -2.25
CA TYR A 542 16.06 15.56 -2.37
C TYR A 542 17.44 15.98 -1.88
N ASP A 543 17.85 17.25 -2.08
CA ASP A 543 19.15 17.76 -1.62
C ASP A 543 19.30 17.68 -0.10
N LEU A 544 18.23 17.90 0.68
CA LEU A 544 18.23 17.76 2.13
C LEU A 544 18.42 16.29 2.55
N TRP A 545 17.83 15.35 1.83
CA TRP A 545 18.06 13.92 2.04
C TRP A 545 19.52 13.53 1.78
N LEU A 546 20.14 14.05 0.71
CA LEU A 546 21.56 13.82 0.43
C LEU A 546 22.46 14.37 1.52
N GLU A 547 22.15 15.56 2.06
CA GLU A 547 22.85 16.15 3.21
C GLU A 547 22.70 15.26 4.45
N ALA A 548 21.48 14.76 4.74
CA ALA A 548 21.22 13.88 5.87
C ALA A 548 21.99 12.56 5.80
N PHE A 549 22.04 11.93 4.62
CA PHE A 549 22.82 10.70 4.42
C PHE A 549 24.32 10.95 4.65
N ALA A 550 24.84 12.04 4.14
CA ALA A 550 26.24 12.41 4.35
C ALA A 550 26.54 12.70 5.84
N ALA A 551 25.67 13.48 6.52
CA ALA A 551 25.82 13.83 7.92
C ALA A 551 25.72 12.59 8.85
N CYS A 552 24.88 11.60 8.49
CA CYS A 552 24.71 10.36 9.22
C CYS A 552 25.70 9.25 8.84
N GLY A 553 26.60 9.50 7.86
CA GLY A 553 27.58 8.52 7.40
C GLY A 553 26.92 7.33 6.66
N ILE A 554 25.83 7.58 5.96
CA ILE A 554 25.06 6.56 5.21
C ILE A 554 25.53 6.59 3.75
N ASP A 555 26.02 5.44 3.27
CA ASP A 555 26.38 5.23 1.88
C ASP A 555 25.12 4.82 1.07
N ILE A 556 24.66 5.70 0.18
CA ILE A 556 23.49 5.48 -0.68
C ILE A 556 23.69 4.26 -1.58
N ASP A 557 24.89 4.08 -2.13
CA ASP A 557 25.23 2.99 -3.05
C ASP A 557 25.14 1.61 -2.37
N PHE A 558 25.36 1.57 -1.06
CA PHE A 558 25.18 0.35 -0.27
C PHE A 558 23.73 -0.18 -0.34
N TYR A 559 22.74 0.71 -0.30
CA TYR A 559 21.32 0.33 -0.35
C TYR A 559 20.78 0.18 -1.78
N THR A 560 21.34 0.89 -2.74
CA THR A 560 20.81 0.99 -4.11
C THR A 560 21.59 0.15 -5.12
N LYS A 561 22.86 0.45 -5.36
CA LYS A 561 23.66 -0.10 -6.47
C LYS A 561 24.48 -1.34 -6.12
N ARG A 562 24.72 -1.59 -4.83
CA ARG A 562 25.52 -2.74 -4.40
C ARG A 562 24.88 -4.06 -4.83
N ALA A 563 25.66 -4.94 -5.42
CA ALA A 563 25.26 -6.33 -5.67
C ALA A 563 25.10 -7.08 -4.35
N ARG A 564 24.03 -7.86 -4.23
CA ARG A 564 23.72 -8.69 -3.05
C ARG A 564 24.03 -10.15 -3.33
N SER A 565 24.65 -10.83 -2.37
CA SER A 565 24.90 -12.28 -2.49
C SER A 565 23.64 -13.10 -2.19
N ASP A 566 23.59 -14.33 -2.71
CA ASP A 566 22.45 -15.24 -2.53
C ASP A 566 22.20 -15.58 -1.05
N ASP A 567 23.24 -15.57 -0.22
CA ASP A 567 23.25 -15.92 1.20
C ASP A 567 23.23 -14.70 2.15
N GLU A 568 23.17 -13.49 1.61
CA GLU A 568 23.10 -12.25 2.43
C GLU A 568 21.86 -12.25 3.31
N ILE A 569 22.04 -11.85 4.58
CA ILE A 569 20.92 -11.62 5.51
C ILE A 569 20.40 -10.20 5.27
N PHE A 570 19.13 -10.09 4.89
CA PHE A 570 18.46 -8.82 4.69
C PHE A 570 17.82 -8.29 5.98
N PRO A 571 17.60 -6.97 6.10
CA PRO A 571 16.96 -6.36 7.27
C PRO A 571 15.59 -6.95 7.63
N TRP A 572 14.90 -7.56 6.69
CA TRP A 572 13.56 -8.16 6.83
C TRP A 572 13.54 -9.68 6.96
N ASP A 573 14.68 -10.37 6.93
CA ASP A 573 14.72 -11.84 6.90
C ASP A 573 14.25 -12.52 8.20
N PHE A 574 14.14 -11.78 9.30
CA PHE A 574 13.58 -12.27 10.56
C PHE A 574 12.03 -12.36 10.54
N ILE A 575 11.38 -11.86 9.48
CA ILE A 575 9.93 -11.95 9.32
C ILE A 575 9.59 -13.13 8.40
N ASP A 576 8.78 -14.07 8.89
CA ASP A 576 8.22 -15.15 8.08
C ASP A 576 6.90 -14.72 7.44
N VAL A 577 6.94 -14.38 6.16
CA VAL A 577 5.76 -14.01 5.36
C VAL A 577 5.04 -15.23 4.75
N GLY A 578 5.51 -16.45 5.04
CA GLY A 578 4.99 -17.67 4.43
C GLY A 578 5.46 -17.94 3.02
N VAL A 579 6.17 -17.01 2.39
CA VAL A 579 6.85 -17.19 1.11
C VAL A 579 8.34 -17.31 1.39
N THR A 580 8.93 -18.47 1.07
CA THR A 580 10.31 -18.77 1.46
C THR A 580 11.33 -17.97 0.66
N LYS A 581 12.45 -17.60 1.30
CA LYS A 581 13.59 -16.96 0.62
C LYS A 581 14.15 -17.87 -0.51
N ALA A 582 14.16 -19.19 -0.30
CA ALA A 582 14.57 -20.15 -1.31
C ALA A 582 13.69 -20.11 -2.57
N PHE A 583 12.37 -19.95 -2.42
CA PHE A 583 11.46 -19.74 -3.55
C PHE A 583 11.78 -18.43 -4.28
N MET A 584 11.94 -17.32 -3.55
CA MET A 584 12.25 -16.04 -4.17
C MET A 584 13.58 -16.06 -4.92
N LEU A 585 14.60 -16.72 -4.36
CA LEU A 585 15.90 -16.90 -5.03
C LEU A 585 15.79 -17.78 -6.29
N ARG A 586 15.00 -18.83 -6.24
CA ARG A 586 14.71 -19.66 -7.44
C ARG A 586 14.03 -18.83 -8.53
N GLU A 587 13.05 -18.03 -8.17
CA GLU A 587 12.35 -17.14 -9.12
C GLU A 587 13.27 -16.03 -9.65
N TRP A 588 14.20 -15.51 -8.83
CA TRP A 588 15.25 -14.59 -9.30
C TRP A 588 16.12 -15.23 -10.40
N LYS A 589 16.61 -16.45 -10.17
CA LYS A 589 17.40 -17.19 -11.17
C LYS A 589 16.58 -17.55 -12.41
N THR A 590 15.31 -17.89 -12.24
CA THR A 590 14.36 -18.15 -13.32
C THR A 590 14.09 -16.90 -14.17
N ALA A 591 14.05 -15.72 -13.55
CA ALA A 591 13.95 -14.45 -14.24
C ALA A 591 15.13 -14.20 -15.19
N LEU A 592 16.34 -14.42 -14.68
CA LEU A 592 17.57 -14.23 -15.47
C LEU A 592 17.65 -15.20 -16.68
N SER A 593 16.94 -16.32 -16.66
CA SER A 593 16.80 -17.25 -17.78
C SER A 593 15.54 -16.99 -18.64
N GLU A 594 14.83 -15.87 -18.41
CA GLU A 594 13.63 -15.43 -19.17
C GLU A 594 12.46 -16.45 -19.15
N THR A 595 12.49 -17.39 -18.21
CA THR A 595 11.50 -18.46 -18.11
C THR A 595 10.30 -18.02 -17.30
N VAL A 596 9.09 -18.42 -17.72
CA VAL A 596 7.82 -18.08 -17.09
C VAL A 596 7.40 -19.14 -16.07
N THR A 597 6.90 -18.69 -14.93
CA THR A 597 6.29 -19.52 -13.89
C THR A 597 4.77 -19.40 -13.98
N PRO A 598 4.01 -20.51 -14.08
CA PRO A 598 2.56 -20.48 -14.18
C PRO A 598 1.89 -19.93 -12.90
N ASN A 599 0.63 -19.46 -13.02
CA ASN A 599 -0.12 -18.98 -11.88
C ASN A 599 -0.59 -20.13 -10.96
N CYS A 600 -1.05 -19.77 -9.75
CA CYS A 600 -1.39 -20.74 -8.71
C CYS A 600 -2.57 -21.67 -9.06
N ARG A 601 -3.52 -21.25 -9.93
CA ARG A 601 -4.61 -22.09 -10.40
C ARG A 601 -4.16 -23.12 -11.43
N MET A 602 -3.13 -22.78 -12.21
CA MET A 602 -2.59 -23.70 -13.22
C MET A 602 -1.67 -24.75 -12.58
N ARG A 603 -0.80 -24.31 -11.65
CA ARG A 603 0.18 -25.19 -11.00
C ARG A 603 0.73 -24.53 -9.73
N CYS A 604 0.87 -25.33 -8.66
CA CYS A 604 1.57 -24.89 -7.46
C CYS A 604 3.06 -24.67 -7.74
N SER A 605 3.56 -23.46 -7.40
CA SER A 605 4.97 -23.07 -7.54
C SER A 605 5.83 -23.38 -6.30
N GLU A 606 5.25 -24.02 -5.27
CA GLU A 606 5.93 -24.38 -4.02
C GLU A 606 6.56 -23.18 -3.31
N CYS A 607 5.82 -22.06 -3.23
CA CYS A 607 6.31 -20.83 -2.63
C CYS A 607 6.40 -20.87 -1.09
N GLY A 608 5.73 -21.82 -0.42
CA GLY A 608 5.65 -21.91 1.05
C GLY A 608 4.29 -21.51 1.64
N ALA A 609 3.47 -20.72 0.95
CA ALA A 609 2.21 -20.18 1.49
C ALA A 609 1.16 -21.25 1.90
N ARG A 610 1.36 -22.51 1.51
CA ARG A 610 0.52 -23.64 1.97
C ARG A 610 0.51 -23.83 3.49
N GLN A 611 1.52 -23.32 4.21
CA GLN A 611 1.58 -23.41 5.67
C GLN A 611 0.38 -22.75 6.37
N PHE A 612 -0.31 -21.81 5.71
CA PHE A 612 -1.50 -21.14 6.28
C PHE A 612 -2.78 -21.98 6.20
N GLY A 613 -2.77 -23.14 5.55
CA GLY A 613 -3.84 -24.14 5.61
C GLY A 613 -5.08 -23.86 4.77
N GLY A 614 -5.04 -22.96 3.77
CA GLY A 614 -6.22 -22.63 2.98
C GLY A 614 -5.94 -21.82 1.71
N GLY A 615 -7.02 -21.27 1.13
CA GLY A 615 -6.99 -20.48 -0.09
C GLY A 615 -6.75 -21.31 -1.35
N VAL A 616 -6.48 -20.65 -2.47
CA VAL A 616 -6.23 -21.27 -3.79
C VAL A 616 -5.16 -22.38 -3.77
N CYS A 617 -4.26 -22.35 -2.78
CA CYS A 617 -3.26 -23.39 -2.59
C CYS A 617 -3.84 -24.82 -2.42
N PHE A 618 -5.11 -24.95 -2.06
CA PHE A 618 -5.79 -26.21 -1.78
C PHE A 618 -6.89 -26.56 -2.79
N GLU A 619 -7.25 -25.67 -3.70
CA GLU A 619 -8.30 -25.91 -4.72
C GLU A 619 -7.88 -26.99 -5.75
N ASN A 620 -6.60 -27.15 -6.02
CA ASN A 620 -6.05 -28.07 -7.04
C ASN A 620 -5.62 -29.44 -6.48
N GLN A 621 -6.22 -29.92 -5.39
CA GLN A 621 -5.91 -31.25 -4.82
C GLN A 621 -6.91 -32.35 -5.19
N ASN A 622 -7.86 -32.08 -6.11
CA ASN A 622 -8.83 -33.08 -6.62
C ASN A 622 -8.40 -33.58 -8.00
#